data_996bdfd10f490d05f3014c5a106ecf04
#
_entry.id   996bdfd10f490d05f3014c5a106ecf04
#
_cell.length_a   1.000
_cell.length_b   1.000
_cell.length_c   1.000
_cell.angle_alpha   90.00
_cell.angle_beta   90.00
_cell.angle_gamma   90.00
#
_symmetry.space_group_name_H-M   'P 1'
#
loop_
_entity.id
_entity.type
_entity.pdbx_description
1 polymer ?
#
loop_
_entity_poly.entity_id
_entity_poly.type
_entity_poly.pdbx_seq_one_letter_code
_entity_poly.pdbx_strand_id
1 'polypeptide(L)'
;LVLCTTGLSEAQIKKVKETAEKTAVLRSANMSLGVNLLLKLVQEAAKVLASSGFDIEIVEKHHNQKKDAPSGTALALADSMNEALDEAYTYTYDRSQKRKKRDKYEIGLSSVRGGNIVGEHEVIFAGQDEVIEFKHTAYSKAVFAKGAVEAAKFLKGKPAGHYDMADVIAAK
;
A
#
# COMPACT_ATOMS: atom_id res chain seq x y z
N LEU A 1 -15.41 1.45 15.99
CA LEU A 1 -15.30 0.15 15.30
C LEU A 1 -14.02 0.12 14.50
N VAL A 2 -13.19 -0.94 14.63
CA VAL A 2 -12.06 -1.19 13.74
C VAL A 2 -12.42 -2.32 12.79
N LEU A 3 -12.47 -2.04 11.49
CA LEU A 3 -12.87 -2.98 10.45
C LEU A 3 -11.65 -3.44 9.66
N CYS A 4 -11.18 -4.66 9.93
CA CYS A 4 -10.00 -5.25 9.30
C CYS A 4 -10.35 -6.15 8.10
N THR A 5 -11.64 -6.31 7.78
CA THR A 5 -12.11 -7.17 6.69
C THR A 5 -11.81 -6.53 5.34
N THR A 6 -11.22 -7.32 4.45
CA THR A 6 -10.95 -6.94 3.05
C THR A 6 -11.99 -7.57 2.11
N GLY A 7 -12.03 -7.13 0.85
CA GLY A 7 -12.92 -7.71 -0.16
C GLY A 7 -14.42 -7.40 0.04
N LEU A 8 -14.74 -6.29 0.68
CA LEU A 8 -16.12 -5.85 0.84
C LEU A 8 -16.72 -5.43 -0.51
N SER A 9 -17.98 -5.81 -0.75
CA SER A 9 -18.76 -5.32 -1.88
C SER A 9 -19.11 -3.84 -1.72
N GLU A 10 -19.49 -3.17 -2.81
CA GLU A 10 -19.92 -1.77 -2.80
C GLU A 10 -21.08 -1.52 -1.81
N ALA A 11 -22.05 -2.44 -1.77
CA ALA A 11 -23.17 -2.35 -0.83
C ALA A 11 -22.70 -2.42 0.64
N GLN A 12 -21.70 -3.26 0.94
CA GLN A 12 -21.11 -3.34 2.27
C GLN A 12 -20.30 -2.08 2.60
N ILE A 13 -19.54 -1.54 1.64
CA ILE A 13 -18.81 -0.28 1.81
C ILE A 13 -19.78 0.88 2.09
N LYS A 14 -20.91 0.95 1.36
CA LYS A 14 -21.97 1.94 1.62
C LYS A 14 -22.47 1.85 3.06
N LYS A 15 -22.77 0.63 3.53
CA LYS A 15 -23.21 0.40 4.92
C LYS A 15 -22.17 0.81 5.96
N VAL A 16 -20.88 0.62 5.66
CA VAL A 16 -19.78 1.10 6.53
C VAL A 16 -19.79 2.62 6.61
N LYS A 17 -19.95 3.32 5.48
CA LYS A 17 -20.05 4.80 5.45
C LYS A 17 -21.25 5.31 6.24
N GLU A 18 -22.43 4.74 6.05
CA GLU A 18 -23.64 5.08 6.81
C GLU A 18 -23.46 4.83 8.33
N THR A 19 -22.71 3.80 8.70
CA THR A 19 -22.38 3.51 10.11
C THR A 19 -21.44 4.57 10.68
N ALA A 20 -20.48 5.03 9.85
CA ALA A 20 -19.51 6.05 10.25
C ALA A 20 -20.17 7.42 10.54
N GLU A 21 -21.35 7.71 10.01
CA GLU A 21 -22.13 8.89 10.37
C GLU A 21 -22.61 8.89 11.82
N LYS A 22 -22.69 7.70 12.45
CA LYS A 22 -23.24 7.49 13.79
C LYS A 22 -22.19 7.15 14.84
N THR A 23 -21.04 6.65 14.42
CA THR A 23 -19.94 6.23 15.31
C THR A 23 -18.60 6.33 14.61
N ALA A 24 -17.51 6.35 15.39
CA ALA A 24 -16.17 6.30 14.80
C ALA A 24 -15.89 4.90 14.21
N VAL A 25 -15.58 4.86 12.91
CA VAL A 25 -15.24 3.62 12.19
C VAL A 25 -13.87 3.82 11.49
N LEU A 26 -12.92 2.96 11.82
CA LEU A 26 -11.64 2.90 11.11
C LEU A 26 -11.60 1.68 10.19
N ARG A 27 -11.31 1.94 8.93
CA ARG A 27 -11.12 0.91 7.90
C ARG A 27 -9.91 1.25 7.04
N SER A 28 -9.01 0.30 6.85
CA SER A 28 -7.85 0.42 5.97
C SER A 28 -7.61 -0.86 5.18
N ALA A 29 -7.01 -0.75 4.02
CA ALA A 29 -6.64 -1.90 3.19
C ALA A 29 -5.57 -2.78 3.85
N ASN A 30 -4.72 -2.18 4.67
CA ASN A 30 -3.69 -2.85 5.45
C ASN A 30 -3.60 -2.23 6.85
N MET A 31 -3.51 -3.05 7.90
CA MET A 31 -3.47 -2.58 9.28
C MET A 31 -2.04 -2.38 9.82
N SER A 32 -0.99 -2.75 9.10
CA SER A 32 0.39 -2.56 9.54
C SER A 32 0.75 -1.08 9.61
N LEU A 33 1.26 -0.62 10.75
CA LEU A 33 1.82 0.73 10.88
C LEU A 33 2.97 0.96 9.90
N GLY A 34 3.86 -0.04 9.76
CA GLY A 34 5.00 0.05 8.85
C GLY A 34 4.59 0.18 7.37
N VAL A 35 3.58 -0.59 6.93
CA VAL A 35 3.07 -0.49 5.56
C VAL A 35 2.41 0.88 5.33
N ASN A 36 1.61 1.37 6.26
CA ASN A 36 0.95 2.67 6.10
C ASN A 36 1.93 3.84 6.16
N LEU A 37 2.99 3.75 6.98
CA LEU A 37 4.08 4.71 6.92
C LEU A 37 4.82 4.65 5.58
N LEU A 38 5.07 3.44 5.07
CA LEU A 38 5.70 3.25 3.76
C LEU A 38 4.88 3.90 2.64
N LEU A 39 3.55 3.70 2.61
CA LEU A 39 2.65 4.35 1.65
C LEU A 39 2.86 5.87 1.62
N LYS A 40 2.92 6.51 2.78
CA LYS A 40 3.15 7.96 2.89
C LYS A 40 4.54 8.37 2.40
N LEU A 41 5.57 7.61 2.78
CA LEU A 41 6.95 7.92 2.40
C LEU A 41 7.18 7.80 0.89
N VAL A 42 6.66 6.74 0.26
CA VAL A 42 6.83 6.55 -1.19
C VAL A 42 6.01 7.56 -1.99
N GLN A 43 4.86 8.01 -1.46
CA GLN A 43 4.07 9.07 -2.05
C GLN A 43 4.86 10.40 -2.10
N GLU A 44 5.49 10.79 -1.00
CA GLU A 44 6.34 11.98 -0.96
C GLU A 44 7.61 11.82 -1.81
N ALA A 45 8.23 10.65 -1.78
CA ALA A 45 9.40 10.36 -2.63
C ALA A 45 9.05 10.45 -4.12
N ALA A 46 7.89 9.91 -4.54
CA ALA A 46 7.45 9.93 -5.93
C ALA A 46 7.31 11.37 -6.48
N LYS A 47 6.75 12.30 -5.71
CA LYS A 47 6.64 13.72 -6.11
C LYS A 47 7.98 14.34 -6.51
N VAL A 48 9.04 13.99 -5.82
CA VAL A 48 10.38 14.54 -6.06
C VAL A 48 11.12 13.74 -7.12
N LEU A 49 11.16 12.41 -6.96
CA LEU A 49 12.04 11.54 -7.75
C LEU A 49 11.50 11.30 -9.16
N ALA A 50 10.19 11.12 -9.35
CA ALA A 50 9.61 10.90 -10.67
C ALA A 50 9.81 12.10 -11.60
N SER A 51 9.64 13.34 -11.08
CA SER A 51 9.91 14.55 -11.84
C SER A 51 11.40 14.73 -12.18
N SER A 52 12.29 14.13 -11.37
CA SER A 52 13.74 14.13 -11.56
C SER A 52 14.23 13.01 -12.46
N GLY A 53 13.33 12.22 -13.06
CA GLY A 53 13.68 11.20 -14.05
C GLY A 53 14.00 9.81 -13.47
N PHE A 54 13.63 9.55 -12.22
CA PHE A 54 13.72 8.21 -11.65
C PHE A 54 12.60 7.31 -12.16
N ASP A 55 12.94 6.09 -12.50
CA ASP A 55 12.02 5.02 -12.81
C ASP A 55 11.45 4.42 -11.52
N ILE A 56 10.18 4.00 -11.53
CA ILE A 56 9.51 3.43 -10.36
C ILE A 56 9.22 1.95 -10.61
N GLU A 57 9.74 1.08 -9.73
CA GLU A 57 9.49 -0.36 -9.76
C GLU A 57 9.06 -0.85 -8.37
N ILE A 58 8.17 -1.82 -8.33
CA ILE A 58 7.73 -2.48 -7.11
C ILE A 58 8.01 -3.97 -7.23
N VAL A 59 8.69 -4.53 -6.23
CA VAL A 59 8.90 -5.98 -6.10
C VAL A 59 8.23 -6.46 -4.83
N GLU A 60 7.33 -7.44 -4.96
CA GLU A 60 6.69 -8.04 -3.79
C GLU A 60 6.92 -9.55 -3.73
N LYS A 61 7.05 -10.07 -2.52
CA LYS A 61 7.33 -11.50 -2.29
C LYS A 61 6.38 -12.04 -1.23
N HIS A 62 5.74 -13.16 -1.53
CA HIS A 62 4.85 -13.87 -0.61
C HIS A 62 5.00 -15.38 -0.71
N HIS A 63 4.36 -16.07 0.24
CA HIS A 63 4.31 -17.53 0.27
C HIS A 63 3.69 -18.13 -0.99
N ASN A 64 4.02 -19.39 -1.27
CA ASN A 64 3.58 -20.12 -2.45
C ASN A 64 2.07 -20.43 -2.52
N GLN A 65 1.32 -20.18 -1.43
CA GLN A 65 -0.14 -20.35 -1.37
C GLN A 65 -0.92 -19.07 -1.66
N LYS A 66 -0.25 -17.92 -1.88
CA LYS A 66 -0.93 -16.66 -2.20
C LYS A 66 -1.40 -16.67 -3.65
N LYS A 67 -2.71 -16.48 -3.84
CA LYS A 67 -3.37 -16.60 -5.15
C LYS A 67 -3.30 -15.32 -5.98
N ASP A 68 -3.47 -14.17 -5.33
CA ASP A 68 -3.41 -12.86 -5.99
C ASP A 68 -1.96 -12.45 -6.27
N ALA A 69 -1.71 -11.95 -7.47
CA ALA A 69 -0.46 -11.35 -7.92
C ALA A 69 -0.78 -10.23 -8.93
N PRO A 70 -0.34 -8.99 -8.70
CA PRO A 70 0.34 -8.50 -7.49
C PRO A 70 -0.53 -8.53 -6.23
N SER A 71 0.13 -8.43 -5.05
CA SER A 71 -0.59 -8.33 -3.78
C SER A 71 -1.36 -7.01 -3.67
N GLY A 72 -2.46 -7.01 -2.89
CA GLY A 72 -3.21 -5.77 -2.64
C GLY A 72 -2.37 -4.65 -2.03
N THR A 73 -1.33 -4.97 -1.25
CA THR A 73 -0.39 -3.98 -0.70
C THR A 73 0.52 -3.40 -1.78
N ALA A 74 0.97 -4.20 -2.74
CA ALA A 74 1.77 -3.70 -3.87
C ALA A 74 0.95 -2.75 -4.76
N LEU A 75 -0.31 -3.10 -5.02
CA LEU A 75 -1.22 -2.21 -5.74
C LEU A 75 -1.48 -0.92 -4.97
N ALA A 76 -1.71 -0.98 -3.65
CA ALA A 76 -1.90 0.22 -2.83
C ALA A 76 -0.67 1.14 -2.82
N LEU A 77 0.55 0.58 -2.87
CA LEU A 77 1.78 1.36 -3.02
C LEU A 77 1.84 2.05 -4.38
N ALA A 78 1.50 1.34 -5.46
CA ALA A 78 1.43 1.91 -6.80
C ALA A 78 0.37 3.01 -6.89
N ASP A 79 -0.84 2.76 -6.39
CA ASP A 79 -1.95 3.71 -6.38
C ASP A 79 -1.58 4.98 -5.60
N SER A 80 -0.97 4.83 -4.41
CA SER A 80 -0.54 5.96 -3.58
C SER A 80 0.48 6.87 -4.28
N MET A 81 1.44 6.28 -4.99
CA MET A 81 2.40 7.05 -5.78
C MET A 81 1.74 7.68 -7.01
N ASN A 82 0.89 6.94 -7.72
CA ASN A 82 0.24 7.40 -8.93
C ASN A 82 -0.75 8.55 -8.65
N GLU A 83 -1.48 8.48 -7.54
CA GLU A 83 -2.31 9.59 -7.06
C GLU A 83 -1.48 10.88 -6.86
N ALA A 84 -0.29 10.77 -6.30
CA ALA A 84 0.62 11.89 -6.11
C ALA A 84 1.26 12.41 -7.42
N LEU A 85 1.11 11.67 -8.51
CA LEU A 85 1.60 11.95 -9.86
C LEU A 85 0.46 12.24 -10.85
N ASP A 86 -0.69 12.72 -10.33
CA ASP A 86 -1.88 13.07 -11.11
C ASP A 86 -2.43 11.91 -11.97
N GLU A 87 -2.26 10.67 -11.51
CA GLU A 87 -2.69 9.42 -12.18
C GLU A 87 -2.10 9.25 -13.60
N ALA A 88 -0.96 9.88 -13.86
CA ALA A 88 -0.33 9.90 -15.19
C ALA A 88 0.44 8.63 -15.55
N TYR A 89 0.64 7.73 -14.58
CA TYR A 89 1.45 6.52 -14.76
C TYR A 89 0.60 5.28 -15.03
N THR A 90 1.07 4.46 -15.96
CA THR A 90 0.45 3.16 -16.27
C THR A 90 1.16 2.04 -15.52
N TYR A 91 0.43 0.98 -15.14
CA TYR A 91 1.01 -0.17 -14.46
C TYR A 91 1.47 -1.23 -15.46
N THR A 92 2.67 -1.71 -15.28
CA THR A 92 3.23 -2.82 -16.06
C THR A 92 3.49 -4.01 -15.15
N TYR A 93 2.72 -5.06 -15.37
CA TYR A 93 2.86 -6.32 -14.66
C TYR A 93 3.78 -7.25 -15.46
N ASP A 94 4.87 -7.69 -14.86
CA ASP A 94 5.84 -8.59 -15.47
C ASP A 94 6.29 -8.16 -16.89
N ARG A 95 7.53 -7.82 -17.05
CA ARG A 95 8.10 -7.36 -18.33
C ARG A 95 8.53 -8.49 -19.26
N SER A 96 8.42 -9.75 -18.85
CA SER A 96 8.91 -10.89 -19.64
C SER A 96 8.26 -10.99 -21.02
N GLN A 97 7.03 -10.52 -21.15
CA GLN A 97 6.28 -10.49 -22.41
C GLN A 97 6.48 -9.20 -23.23
N LYS A 98 7.21 -8.22 -22.71
CA LYS A 98 7.43 -6.93 -23.36
C LYS A 98 8.86 -6.82 -23.90
N ARG A 99 8.99 -6.82 -25.24
CA ARG A 99 10.30 -6.67 -25.92
C ARG A 99 10.54 -5.24 -26.36
N LYS A 100 10.41 -4.28 -25.44
CA LYS A 100 10.65 -2.85 -25.71
C LYS A 100 11.32 -2.19 -24.50
N LYS A 101 11.92 -1.00 -24.72
CA LYS A 101 12.38 -0.14 -23.63
C LYS A 101 11.22 0.21 -22.71
N ARG A 102 11.51 0.47 -21.43
CA ARG A 102 10.59 0.97 -20.44
C ARG A 102 10.00 2.32 -20.89
N ASP A 103 8.72 2.52 -20.67
CA ASP A 103 8.06 3.80 -20.89
C ASP A 103 8.37 4.76 -19.71
N LYS A 104 8.44 6.06 -20.00
CA LYS A 104 8.75 7.08 -19.00
C LYS A 104 7.70 7.12 -17.86
N TYR A 105 6.44 7.00 -18.22
CA TYR A 105 5.30 7.08 -17.28
C TYR A 105 4.78 5.67 -16.97
N GLU A 106 5.61 4.87 -16.35
CA GLU A 106 5.31 3.48 -16.02
C GLU A 106 5.71 3.18 -14.57
N ILE A 107 4.85 2.49 -13.84
CA ILE A 107 5.19 1.82 -12.58
C ILE A 107 5.22 0.33 -12.86
N GLY A 108 6.39 -0.29 -12.72
CA GLY A 108 6.53 -1.73 -12.87
C GLY A 108 6.14 -2.47 -11.59
N LEU A 109 5.49 -3.63 -11.72
CA LEU A 109 5.14 -4.48 -10.59
C LEU A 109 5.58 -5.92 -10.88
N SER A 110 6.41 -6.47 -10.01
CA SER A 110 6.91 -7.83 -10.08
C SER A 110 6.56 -8.63 -8.83
N SER A 111 6.05 -9.85 -9.02
CA SER A 111 5.59 -10.71 -7.92
C SER A 111 6.40 -11.98 -7.82
N VAL A 112 6.94 -12.27 -6.63
CA VAL A 112 7.63 -13.51 -6.31
C VAL A 112 6.77 -14.36 -5.37
N ARG A 113 6.68 -15.66 -5.64
CA ARG A 113 5.96 -16.65 -4.82
C ARG A 113 6.90 -17.76 -4.42
N GLY A 114 7.11 -17.97 -3.09
CA GLY A 114 8.02 -18.99 -2.61
C GLY A 114 7.93 -19.26 -1.12
N GLY A 115 8.12 -20.50 -0.74
CA GLY A 115 8.18 -20.93 0.66
C GLY A 115 7.02 -20.41 1.51
N ASN A 116 7.36 -19.92 2.69
CA ASN A 116 6.44 -19.38 3.70
C ASN A 116 6.64 -17.86 3.92
N ILE A 117 7.14 -17.12 2.94
CA ILE A 117 7.35 -15.68 3.04
C ILE A 117 6.03 -15.02 3.44
N VAL A 118 6.00 -14.33 4.57
CA VAL A 118 4.79 -13.69 5.10
C VAL A 118 4.36 -12.52 4.24
N GLY A 119 5.32 -11.69 3.82
CA GLY A 119 5.14 -10.59 2.89
C GLY A 119 6.32 -9.63 2.91
N GLU A 120 6.90 -9.39 1.76
CA GLU A 120 7.87 -8.32 1.52
C GLU A 120 7.34 -7.40 0.43
N HIS A 121 7.59 -6.11 0.58
CA HIS A 121 7.28 -5.10 -0.43
C HIS A 121 8.46 -4.14 -0.51
N GLU A 122 8.96 -3.95 -1.70
CA GLU A 122 10.10 -3.09 -1.99
C GLU A 122 9.72 -2.13 -3.13
N VAL A 123 9.85 -0.85 -2.89
CA VAL A 123 9.68 0.20 -3.90
C VAL A 123 11.05 0.74 -4.26
N ILE A 124 11.37 0.69 -5.52
CA ILE A 124 12.66 1.05 -6.09
C ILE A 124 12.47 2.30 -6.93
N PHE A 125 13.18 3.37 -6.60
CA PHE A 125 13.34 4.53 -7.44
C PHE A 125 14.73 4.48 -8.07
N ALA A 126 14.80 4.19 -9.37
CA ALA A 126 16.05 4.00 -10.10
C ALA A 126 16.37 5.23 -10.94
N GLY A 127 17.36 5.99 -10.52
CA GLY A 127 17.96 7.12 -11.26
C GLY A 127 19.08 6.67 -12.19
N GLN A 128 19.79 7.63 -12.79
CA GLN A 128 20.86 7.33 -13.72
C GLN A 128 22.09 6.73 -13.02
N ASP A 129 22.51 7.29 -11.90
CA ASP A 129 23.74 6.89 -11.18
C ASP A 129 23.45 6.54 -9.72
N GLU A 130 22.19 6.43 -9.33
CA GLU A 130 21.75 6.11 -7.97
C GLU A 130 20.43 5.37 -7.95
N VAL A 131 20.20 4.64 -6.85
CA VAL A 131 18.94 3.95 -6.57
C VAL A 131 18.53 4.22 -5.14
N ILE A 132 17.27 4.50 -4.93
CA ILE A 132 16.68 4.61 -3.58
C ILE A 132 15.64 3.50 -3.42
N GLU A 133 15.75 2.74 -2.34
CA GLU A 133 14.88 1.61 -2.05
C GLU A 133 14.14 1.82 -0.73
N PHE A 134 12.84 1.62 -0.75
CA PHE A 134 12.00 1.57 0.44
C PHE A 134 11.47 0.16 0.60
N LYS A 135 11.85 -0.51 1.68
CA LYS A 135 11.49 -1.91 1.91
C LYS A 135 10.77 -2.13 3.23
N HIS A 136 9.71 -2.93 3.18
CA HIS A 136 9.02 -3.47 4.34
C HIS A 136 9.01 -4.99 4.28
N THR A 137 9.41 -5.64 5.37
CA THR A 137 9.36 -7.11 5.52
C THR A 137 8.51 -7.46 6.74
N ALA A 138 7.44 -8.21 6.53
CA ALA A 138 6.65 -8.79 7.60
C ALA A 138 7.18 -10.17 7.97
N TYR A 139 7.64 -10.34 9.19
CA TYR A 139 8.07 -11.65 9.72
C TYR A 139 6.93 -12.47 10.32
N SER A 140 5.80 -11.83 10.63
CA SER A 140 4.62 -12.48 11.20
C SER A 140 3.36 -11.69 10.88
N LYS A 141 2.22 -12.37 10.76
CA LYS A 141 0.90 -11.74 10.65
C LYS A 141 0.50 -10.94 11.91
N ALA A 142 1.21 -11.10 13.02
CA ALA A 142 1.00 -10.33 14.25
C ALA A 142 1.17 -8.80 14.04
N VAL A 143 1.90 -8.36 13.00
CA VAL A 143 2.02 -6.92 12.67
C VAL A 143 0.66 -6.28 12.37
N PHE A 144 -0.25 -7.02 11.75
CA PHE A 144 -1.60 -6.53 11.43
C PHE A 144 -2.48 -6.45 12.68
N ALA A 145 -2.40 -7.46 13.56
CA ALA A 145 -3.12 -7.45 14.85
C ALA A 145 -2.64 -6.29 15.74
N LYS A 146 -1.33 -6.06 15.81
CA LYS A 146 -0.75 -4.92 16.54
C LYS A 146 -1.28 -3.59 15.99
N GLY A 147 -1.32 -3.43 14.68
CA GLY A 147 -1.88 -2.25 14.03
C GLY A 147 -3.36 -2.06 14.31
N ALA A 148 -4.17 -3.13 14.33
CA ALA A 148 -5.57 -3.06 14.71
C ALA A 148 -5.77 -2.59 16.15
N VAL A 149 -4.92 -3.00 17.09
CA VAL A 149 -4.92 -2.51 18.48
C VAL A 149 -4.57 -1.02 18.55
N GLU A 150 -3.58 -0.58 17.79
CA GLU A 150 -3.22 0.85 17.71
C GLU A 150 -4.38 1.68 17.11
N ALA A 151 -5.05 1.17 16.08
CA ALA A 151 -6.25 1.78 15.52
C ALA A 151 -7.38 1.90 16.55
N ALA A 152 -7.59 0.87 17.38
CA ALA A 152 -8.58 0.90 18.44
C ALA A 152 -8.23 1.95 19.52
N LYS A 153 -6.97 2.08 19.89
CA LYS A 153 -6.51 3.12 20.82
C LYS A 153 -6.73 4.52 20.24
N PHE A 154 -6.42 4.72 18.96
CA PHE A 154 -6.63 5.97 18.25
C PHE A 154 -8.09 6.39 18.22
N LEU A 155 -9.01 5.43 18.00
CA LEU A 155 -10.44 5.71 17.94
C LEU A 155 -11.07 6.07 19.29
N LYS A 156 -10.39 5.83 20.42
CA LYS A 156 -10.91 6.14 21.73
C LYS A 156 -11.20 7.65 21.85
N GLY A 157 -12.48 7.99 22.05
CA GLY A 157 -12.94 9.37 22.18
C GLY A 157 -13.04 10.17 20.88
N LYS A 158 -12.82 9.54 19.73
CA LYS A 158 -13.03 10.20 18.42
C LYS A 158 -14.52 10.37 18.15
N PRO A 159 -14.93 11.48 17.52
CA PRO A 159 -16.32 11.67 17.08
C PRO A 159 -16.70 10.65 16.00
N ALA A 160 -18.00 10.56 15.71
CA ALA A 160 -18.50 9.80 14.56
C ALA A 160 -17.76 10.27 13.29
N GLY A 161 -17.35 9.32 12.48
CA GLY A 161 -16.57 9.60 11.25
C GLY A 161 -15.91 8.35 10.71
N HIS A 162 -15.47 8.47 9.46
CA HIS A 162 -14.64 7.46 8.79
C HIS A 162 -13.17 7.82 8.94
N TYR A 163 -12.42 6.89 9.47
CA TYR A 163 -10.97 7.00 9.72
C TYR A 163 -10.23 5.87 9.02
N ASP A 164 -8.94 6.07 8.80
CA ASP A 164 -8.05 5.07 8.26
C ASP A 164 -6.71 5.00 9.01
N MET A 165 -5.78 4.19 8.52
CA MET A 165 -4.46 4.08 9.15
C MET A 165 -3.56 5.28 8.86
N ALA A 166 -3.85 6.10 7.84
CA ALA A 166 -3.12 7.35 7.62
C ALA A 166 -3.42 8.35 8.75
N ASP A 167 -4.68 8.41 9.23
CA ASP A 167 -5.04 9.21 10.41
C ASP A 167 -4.30 8.75 11.67
N VAL A 168 -4.13 7.43 11.83
CA VAL A 168 -3.36 6.87 12.97
C VAL A 168 -1.89 7.28 12.90
N ILE A 169 -1.31 7.29 11.71
CA ILE A 169 0.08 7.72 11.48
C ILE A 169 0.22 9.23 11.71
N ALA A 170 -0.72 10.03 11.21
CA ALA A 170 -0.69 11.48 11.36
C ALA A 170 -0.84 11.96 12.81
N ALA A 171 -1.44 11.14 13.68
CA ALA A 171 -1.63 11.43 15.09
C ALA A 171 -0.44 11.04 16.00
N LYS A 172 0.63 10.47 15.43
CA LYS A 172 1.86 10.07 16.14
C LYS A 172 2.96 11.11 16.02
#